data_6d1b855182fe198d562b6fb9b9936235
#
_entry.id   6d1b855182fe198d562b6fb9b9936235
#
_cell.length_a   1.000
_cell.length_b   1.000
_cell.length_c   1.000
_cell.angle_alpha   90.00
_cell.angle_beta   90.00
_cell.angle_gamma   90.00
#
_symmetry.space_group_name_H-M   'P 1'
#
loop_
_entity.id
_entity.type
_entity.pdbx_description
1 polymer ?
#
loop_
_entity_poly.entity_id
_entity_poly.type
_entity_poly.pdbx_seq_one_letter_code
_entity_poly.pdbx_strand_id
1 'polypeptide(L)'
;HNKIGSVGKKFPDTNIKISDDGEILLQGRHIMKGYYNNKKATEEALVDGWFLTGDVGKIDDDGFLYITGRKKEIYVSSAGKNIAPLVIEETMKSIPIVSQCFLVGDNRNYCTALFTLDVGVILRDKIGIEATIIPKDPLKQLKVLGENGFSLKDYTESDEIFNEVQDEVNKLNLKFSNPEQLKKFSILPRDFTIDDGELTPTLKIRRKQITENWTEVIDSMYK
;
A
#
# COMPACT_ATOMS: atom_id res chain seq x y z
N HIS A 1 0.44 26.29 4.84
CA HIS A 1 -0.41 25.60 3.85
C HIS A 1 0.05 24.15 3.77
N ASN A 2 -0.87 23.20 3.95
CA ASN A 2 -0.59 21.78 3.77
C ASN A 2 -1.11 21.35 2.38
N LYS A 3 -0.36 20.51 1.67
CA LYS A 3 -0.83 19.83 0.45
C LYS A 3 -1.16 18.39 0.79
N ILE A 4 -2.36 17.96 0.43
CA ILE A 4 -2.80 16.56 0.64
C ILE A 4 -1.85 15.61 -0.09
N GLY A 5 -1.45 14.53 0.58
CA GLY A 5 -0.51 13.53 0.07
C GLY A 5 0.97 13.90 0.23
N SER A 6 1.31 15.13 0.63
CA SER A 6 2.69 15.50 0.93
C SER A 6 3.00 15.31 2.42
N VAL A 7 4.29 15.08 2.72
CA VAL A 7 4.80 15.08 4.10
C VAL A 7 5.18 16.49 4.59
N GLY A 8 4.95 17.50 3.76
CA GLY A 8 5.22 18.91 4.07
C GLY A 8 6.48 19.44 3.42
N LYS A 9 6.90 20.64 3.86
CA LYS A 9 8.14 21.28 3.44
C LYS A 9 9.27 21.00 4.43
N LYS A 10 10.51 21.13 3.95
CA LYS A 10 11.70 20.97 4.82
C LYS A 10 11.68 21.96 5.99
N PHE A 11 12.18 21.50 7.13
CA PHE A 11 12.46 22.39 8.26
C PHE A 11 13.62 23.34 7.96
N PRO A 12 13.72 24.50 8.67
CA PRO A 12 14.95 25.28 8.70
C PRO A 12 16.15 24.38 9.06
N ASP A 13 17.31 24.68 8.52
CA ASP A 13 18.57 23.91 8.74
C ASP A 13 18.52 22.43 8.27
N THR A 14 17.54 22.07 7.46
CA THR A 14 17.46 20.77 6.79
C THR A 14 17.72 20.91 5.30
N ASN A 15 18.68 20.17 4.78
CA ASN A 15 18.85 20.00 3.35
C ASN A 15 18.19 18.71 2.91
N ILE A 16 17.44 18.78 1.80
CA ILE A 16 16.81 17.62 1.15
C ILE A 16 17.22 17.65 -0.30
N LYS A 17 17.61 16.52 -0.83
CA LYS A 17 17.77 16.32 -2.28
C LYS A 17 17.21 14.96 -2.68
N ILE A 18 16.84 14.84 -3.93
CA ILE A 18 16.48 13.58 -4.57
C ILE A 18 17.68 13.14 -5.40
N SER A 19 18.14 11.92 -5.20
CA SER A 19 19.22 11.30 -6.00
C SER A 19 18.73 10.91 -7.39
N ASP A 20 19.64 10.55 -8.27
CA ASP A 20 19.31 10.16 -9.65
C ASP A 20 18.40 8.92 -9.73
N ASP A 21 18.47 8.04 -8.74
CA ASP A 21 17.60 6.87 -8.60
C ASP A 21 16.31 7.14 -7.80
N GLY A 22 16.05 8.42 -7.48
CA GLY A 22 14.84 8.87 -6.81
C GLY A 22 14.86 8.78 -5.28
N GLU A 23 15.97 8.35 -4.64
CA GLU A 23 16.06 8.26 -3.20
C GLU A 23 16.09 9.64 -2.54
N ILE A 24 15.35 9.78 -1.45
CA ILE A 24 15.34 11.00 -0.63
C ILE A 24 16.58 11.00 0.26
N LEU A 25 17.41 12.02 0.12
CA LEU A 25 18.62 12.22 0.92
C LEU A 25 18.44 13.41 1.85
N LEU A 26 18.80 13.23 3.12
CA LEU A 26 18.66 14.24 4.15
C LEU A 26 20.00 14.63 4.75
N GLN A 27 20.17 15.93 5.06
CA GLN A 27 21.31 16.45 5.78
C GLN A 27 20.85 17.52 6.78
N GLY A 28 21.39 17.51 8.01
CA GLY A 28 21.05 18.48 9.02
C GLY A 28 21.41 18.01 10.42
N ARG A 29 21.28 18.90 11.41
CA ARG A 29 21.65 18.62 12.80
C ARG A 29 20.78 17.56 13.48
N HIS A 30 19.59 17.29 12.96
CA HIS A 30 18.66 16.27 13.47
C HIS A 30 18.98 14.86 12.96
N ILE A 31 19.90 14.72 11.99
CA ILE A 31 20.32 13.41 11.50
C ILE A 31 21.16 12.72 12.57
N MET A 32 20.91 11.42 12.76
CA MET A 32 21.64 10.58 13.70
C MET A 32 23.15 10.62 13.44
N LYS A 33 23.96 10.39 14.48
CA LYS A 33 25.41 10.20 14.34
C LYS A 33 25.79 8.83 13.78
N GLY A 34 24.90 7.86 13.89
CA GLY A 34 25.08 6.49 13.42
C GLY A 34 24.23 5.49 14.20
N TYR A 35 24.26 4.24 13.76
CA TYR A 35 23.63 3.11 14.45
C TYR A 35 24.51 2.63 15.61
N TYR A 36 23.92 2.41 16.77
CA TYR A 36 24.62 1.96 17.96
C TYR A 36 25.32 0.61 17.71
N ASN A 37 26.63 0.55 17.97
CA ASN A 37 27.48 -0.63 17.76
C ASN A 37 27.38 -1.28 16.38
N ASN A 38 26.99 -0.54 15.33
CA ASN A 38 26.89 -1.05 13.98
C ASN A 38 27.53 -0.07 12.98
N LYS A 39 28.87 -0.15 12.91
CA LYS A 39 29.67 0.72 12.03
C LYS A 39 29.31 0.52 10.55
N LYS A 40 29.13 -0.74 10.12
CA LYS A 40 28.80 -1.07 8.74
C LYS A 40 27.47 -0.43 8.31
N ALA A 41 26.40 -0.62 9.09
CA ALA A 41 25.10 0.01 8.79
C ALA A 41 25.18 1.55 8.82
N THR A 42 26.06 2.12 9.66
CA THR A 42 26.27 3.56 9.71
C THR A 42 26.94 4.06 8.42
N GLU A 43 27.99 3.40 7.96
CA GLU A 43 28.69 3.75 6.72
C GLU A 43 27.81 3.59 5.48
N GLU A 44 26.92 2.59 5.48
CA GLU A 44 25.93 2.38 4.41
C GLU A 44 24.85 3.46 4.40
N ALA A 45 24.45 3.96 5.56
CA ALA A 45 23.36 4.94 5.68
C ALA A 45 23.81 6.40 5.64
N LEU A 46 25.09 6.69 5.97
CA LEU A 46 25.65 8.04 6.01
C LEU A 46 26.81 8.13 5.01
N VAL A 47 26.54 8.69 3.85
CA VAL A 47 27.50 8.81 2.74
C VAL A 47 27.70 10.29 2.41
N ASP A 48 28.95 10.77 2.43
CA ASP A 48 29.34 12.15 2.11
C ASP A 48 28.53 13.22 2.87
N GLY A 49 28.20 12.94 4.13
CA GLY A 49 27.43 13.84 4.99
C GLY A 49 25.93 13.82 4.73
N TRP A 50 25.42 12.94 3.87
CA TRP A 50 24.01 12.73 3.60
C TRP A 50 23.53 11.43 4.22
N PHE A 51 22.33 11.49 4.80
CA PHE A 51 21.61 10.32 5.25
C PHE A 51 20.75 9.76 4.10
N LEU A 52 21.02 8.54 3.73
CA LEU A 52 20.26 7.75 2.75
C LEU A 52 19.05 7.17 3.47
N THR A 53 17.85 7.68 3.15
CA THR A 53 16.64 7.30 3.91
C THR A 53 16.10 5.93 3.53
N GLY A 54 16.44 5.44 2.36
CA GLY A 54 15.83 4.26 1.75
C GLY A 54 14.40 4.52 1.26
N ASP A 55 13.91 5.76 1.36
CA ASP A 55 12.61 6.17 0.83
C ASP A 55 12.81 6.85 -0.53
N VAL A 56 11.91 6.59 -1.47
CA VAL A 56 11.86 7.22 -2.79
C VAL A 56 10.78 8.29 -2.80
N GLY A 57 11.06 9.41 -3.47
CA GLY A 57 10.11 10.51 -3.48
C GLY A 57 10.42 11.59 -4.51
N LYS A 58 9.63 12.63 -4.44
CA LYS A 58 9.78 13.84 -5.29
C LYS A 58 9.48 15.10 -4.50
N ILE A 59 10.06 16.21 -4.96
CA ILE A 59 9.74 17.55 -4.45
C ILE A 59 9.02 18.28 -5.56
N ASP A 60 7.88 18.90 -5.25
CA ASP A 60 7.16 19.72 -6.23
C ASP A 60 7.74 21.16 -6.32
N ASP A 61 7.25 21.92 -7.30
CA ASP A 61 7.70 23.28 -7.58
C ASP A 61 7.47 24.24 -6.40
N ASP A 62 6.54 23.95 -5.50
CA ASP A 62 6.29 24.70 -4.28
C ASP A 62 7.15 24.24 -3.08
N GLY A 63 8.00 23.22 -3.27
CA GLY A 63 8.92 22.67 -2.27
C GLY A 63 8.30 21.69 -1.30
N PHE A 64 7.14 21.08 -1.62
CA PHE A 64 6.55 20.00 -0.84
C PHE A 64 7.15 18.65 -1.22
N LEU A 65 7.52 17.87 -0.21
CA LEU A 65 8.06 16.52 -0.36
C LEU A 65 6.92 15.51 -0.38
N TYR A 66 6.98 14.59 -1.34
CA TYR A 66 6.09 13.44 -1.46
C TYR A 66 6.93 12.16 -1.39
N ILE A 67 6.57 11.25 -0.49
CA ILE A 67 7.15 9.90 -0.44
C ILE A 67 6.32 9.02 -1.37
N THR A 68 6.99 8.37 -2.34
CA THR A 68 6.33 7.51 -3.32
C THR A 68 6.57 6.02 -3.06
N GLY A 69 7.48 5.68 -2.16
CA GLY A 69 7.73 4.29 -1.78
C GLY A 69 9.03 4.07 -1.01
N ARG A 70 9.36 2.80 -0.82
CA ARG A 70 10.64 2.34 -0.31
C ARG A 70 11.52 1.85 -1.45
N LYS A 71 12.79 2.25 -1.49
CA LYS A 71 13.74 1.85 -2.53
C LYS A 71 13.85 0.32 -2.67
N LYS A 72 13.86 -0.40 -1.53
CA LYS A 72 13.91 -1.87 -1.48
C LYS A 72 12.60 -2.57 -1.85
N GLU A 73 11.50 -1.82 -1.95
CA GLU A 73 10.16 -2.33 -2.27
C GLU A 73 9.73 -1.94 -3.69
N ILE A 74 10.57 -1.22 -4.43
CA ILE A 74 10.33 -0.93 -5.84
C ILE A 74 10.39 -2.23 -6.63
N TYR A 75 9.35 -2.51 -7.38
CA TYR A 75 9.31 -3.63 -8.31
C TYR A 75 10.03 -3.29 -9.61
N VAL A 76 10.75 -4.26 -10.13
CA VAL A 76 11.29 -4.17 -11.50
C VAL A 76 10.44 -5.09 -12.38
N SER A 77 9.66 -4.50 -13.29
CA SER A 77 8.88 -5.29 -14.25
C SER A 77 9.81 -6.09 -15.16
N SER A 78 9.29 -7.14 -15.80
CA SER A 78 10.04 -7.92 -16.79
C SER A 78 10.60 -7.06 -17.97
N ALA A 79 10.04 -5.87 -18.19
CA ALA A 79 10.50 -4.88 -19.16
C ALA A 79 11.53 -3.87 -18.57
N GLY A 80 12.01 -4.08 -17.34
CA GLY A 80 12.99 -3.21 -16.67
C GLY A 80 12.42 -1.87 -16.16
N LYS A 81 11.10 -1.72 -16.05
CA LYS A 81 10.46 -0.52 -15.50
C LYS A 81 10.36 -0.60 -13.99
N ASN A 82 10.76 0.46 -13.30
CA ASN A 82 10.55 0.64 -11.87
C ASN A 82 9.08 0.97 -11.59
N ILE A 83 8.45 0.24 -10.71
CA ILE A 83 7.07 0.41 -10.26
C ILE A 83 7.09 0.59 -8.75
N ALA A 84 6.46 1.65 -8.27
CA ALA A 84 6.33 1.95 -6.84
C ALA A 84 5.01 1.39 -6.29
N PRO A 85 5.00 0.24 -5.59
CA PRO A 85 3.77 -0.41 -5.14
C PRO A 85 2.91 0.48 -4.26
N LEU A 86 3.52 1.22 -3.34
CA LEU A 86 2.83 2.06 -2.36
C LEU A 86 1.84 3.05 -3.02
N VAL A 87 2.26 3.70 -4.11
CA VAL A 87 1.41 4.70 -4.79
C VAL A 87 0.18 4.04 -5.39
N ILE A 88 0.35 2.86 -5.97
CA ILE A 88 -0.73 2.11 -6.61
C ILE A 88 -1.67 1.56 -5.52
N GLU A 89 -1.11 0.94 -4.48
CA GLU A 89 -1.86 0.38 -3.35
C GLU A 89 -2.71 1.44 -2.65
N GLU A 90 -2.14 2.58 -2.30
CA GLU A 90 -2.88 3.67 -1.66
C GLU A 90 -3.94 4.29 -2.59
N THR A 91 -3.67 4.33 -3.90
CA THR A 91 -4.68 4.79 -4.86
C THR A 91 -5.84 3.80 -4.95
N MET A 92 -5.57 2.49 -5.01
CA MET A 92 -6.60 1.46 -5.09
C MET A 92 -7.39 1.32 -3.77
N LYS A 93 -6.78 1.58 -2.63
CA LYS A 93 -7.48 1.66 -1.33
C LYS A 93 -8.46 2.83 -1.23
N SER A 94 -8.45 3.77 -2.15
CA SER A 94 -9.50 4.80 -2.23
C SER A 94 -10.85 4.28 -2.73
N ILE A 95 -10.92 3.03 -3.23
CA ILE A 95 -12.18 2.34 -3.54
C ILE A 95 -12.92 2.07 -2.22
N PRO A 96 -14.12 2.61 -2.00
CA PRO A 96 -14.74 2.61 -0.67
C PRO A 96 -14.87 1.25 0.00
N ILE A 97 -15.20 0.21 -0.77
CA ILE A 97 -15.41 -1.15 -0.24
C ILE A 97 -14.09 -1.91 -0.01
N VAL A 98 -12.94 -1.37 -0.45
CA VAL A 98 -11.63 -2.01 -0.30
C VAL A 98 -10.99 -1.63 1.03
N SER A 99 -10.66 -2.61 1.87
CA SER A 99 -9.91 -2.43 3.13
C SER A 99 -8.42 -2.33 2.85
N GLN A 100 -7.86 -3.33 2.18
CA GLN A 100 -6.43 -3.39 1.85
C GLN A 100 -6.24 -3.72 0.37
N CYS A 101 -5.13 -3.23 -0.17
CA CYS A 101 -4.64 -3.57 -1.49
C CYS A 101 -3.19 -4.03 -1.38
N PHE A 102 -2.88 -5.18 -1.93
CA PHE A 102 -1.52 -5.71 -2.02
C PHE A 102 -1.15 -5.92 -3.49
N LEU A 103 -0.22 -5.10 -3.98
CA LEU A 103 0.27 -5.18 -5.35
C LEU A 103 1.24 -6.35 -5.52
N VAL A 104 1.09 -7.08 -6.61
CA VAL A 104 2.03 -8.11 -7.08
C VAL A 104 2.48 -7.73 -8.48
N GLY A 105 3.79 -7.73 -8.73
CA GLY A 105 4.32 -7.32 -10.03
C GLY A 105 5.83 -7.49 -10.20
N ASP A 106 6.55 -7.80 -9.11
CA ASP A 106 8.00 -7.98 -9.18
C ASP A 106 8.37 -9.16 -10.05
N ASN A 107 9.24 -8.91 -11.07
CA ASN A 107 9.63 -9.90 -12.09
C ASN A 107 8.45 -10.54 -12.85
N ARG A 108 7.28 -9.91 -12.87
CA ARG A 108 6.08 -10.38 -13.58
C ARG A 108 5.83 -9.53 -14.84
N ASN A 109 5.03 -10.06 -15.75
CA ASN A 109 4.73 -9.42 -17.05
C ASN A 109 3.79 -8.21 -16.90
N TYR A 110 2.99 -8.16 -15.83
CA TYR A 110 2.04 -7.09 -15.51
C TYR A 110 1.74 -7.08 -14.02
N CYS A 111 1.17 -5.97 -13.56
CA CYS A 111 0.73 -5.82 -12.17
C CYS A 111 -0.63 -6.49 -11.94
N THR A 112 -0.74 -7.19 -10.82
CA THR A 112 -2.00 -7.70 -10.27
C THR A 112 -2.14 -7.26 -8.83
N ALA A 113 -3.33 -7.38 -8.24
CA ALA A 113 -3.54 -7.06 -6.84
C ALA A 113 -4.40 -8.10 -6.11
N LEU A 114 -4.14 -8.24 -4.82
CA LEU A 114 -5.04 -8.86 -3.87
C LEU A 114 -5.79 -7.74 -3.15
N PHE A 115 -7.12 -7.80 -3.14
CA PHE A 115 -7.97 -6.89 -2.38
C PHE A 115 -8.62 -7.61 -1.21
N THR A 116 -8.79 -6.91 -0.11
CA THR A 116 -9.66 -7.32 0.98
C THR A 116 -10.80 -6.33 1.13
N LEU A 117 -11.95 -6.75 1.67
CA LEU A 117 -13.13 -5.92 1.79
C LEU A 117 -13.27 -5.31 3.19
N ASP A 118 -13.74 -4.07 3.23
CA ASP A 118 -14.09 -3.36 4.47
C ASP A 118 -15.50 -3.75 4.94
N VAL A 119 -15.56 -4.54 6.00
CA VAL A 119 -16.82 -5.02 6.58
C VAL A 119 -17.66 -3.85 7.10
N GLY A 120 -17.04 -2.79 7.61
CA GLY A 120 -17.76 -1.60 8.07
C GLY A 120 -18.49 -0.88 6.94
N VAL A 121 -17.87 -0.82 5.76
CA VAL A 121 -18.49 -0.28 4.54
C VAL A 121 -19.62 -1.18 4.06
N ILE A 122 -19.41 -2.51 4.07
CA ILE A 122 -20.48 -3.48 3.74
C ILE A 122 -21.69 -3.28 4.65
N LEU A 123 -21.49 -3.20 5.97
CA LEU A 123 -22.57 -2.99 6.94
C LEU A 123 -23.33 -1.70 6.68
N ARG A 124 -22.62 -0.62 6.35
CA ARG A 124 -23.23 0.68 6.09
C ARG A 124 -23.94 0.74 4.74
N ASP A 125 -23.24 0.39 3.66
CA ASP A 125 -23.67 0.72 2.30
C ASP A 125 -24.48 -0.40 1.64
N LYS A 126 -24.27 -1.66 2.04
CA LYS A 126 -24.96 -2.82 1.47
C LYS A 126 -26.10 -3.33 2.37
N ILE A 127 -25.96 -3.24 3.69
CA ILE A 127 -26.97 -3.69 4.65
C ILE A 127 -27.82 -2.51 5.16
N GLY A 128 -27.27 -1.28 5.16
CA GLY A 128 -27.98 -0.08 5.58
C GLY A 128 -27.91 0.18 7.09
N ILE A 129 -26.89 -0.33 7.77
CA ILE A 129 -26.66 -0.07 9.19
C ILE A 129 -26.12 1.34 9.38
N GLU A 130 -26.68 2.09 10.30
CA GLU A 130 -26.25 3.44 10.61
C GLU A 130 -24.77 3.46 11.07
N ALA A 131 -23.97 4.33 10.49
CA ALA A 131 -22.52 4.39 10.73
C ALA A 131 -22.16 4.59 12.21
N THR A 132 -23.02 5.27 12.98
CA THR A 132 -22.80 5.56 14.40
C THR A 132 -22.84 4.34 15.30
N ILE A 133 -23.51 3.25 14.87
CA ILE A 133 -23.64 2.00 15.63
C ILE A 133 -22.73 0.88 15.12
N ILE A 134 -22.03 1.08 14.00
CA ILE A 134 -21.07 0.11 13.49
C ILE A 134 -19.84 0.06 14.43
N PRO A 135 -19.50 -1.13 14.96
CA PRO A 135 -18.31 -1.28 15.80
C PRO A 135 -17.03 -0.90 15.05
N LYS A 136 -16.05 -0.33 15.75
CA LYS A 136 -14.71 -0.08 15.18
C LYS A 136 -13.85 -1.35 15.08
N ASP A 137 -14.17 -2.35 15.87
CA ASP A 137 -13.44 -3.62 15.93
C ASP A 137 -13.88 -4.54 14.77
N PRO A 138 -12.96 -5.00 13.91
CA PRO A 138 -13.29 -5.83 12.75
C PRO A 138 -14.00 -7.15 13.13
N LEU A 139 -13.59 -7.80 14.23
CA LEU A 139 -14.23 -9.04 14.67
C LEU A 139 -15.69 -8.80 15.11
N LYS A 140 -15.97 -7.66 15.74
CA LYS A 140 -17.33 -7.29 16.10
C LYS A 140 -18.15 -6.91 14.86
N GLN A 141 -17.54 -6.32 13.84
CA GLN A 141 -18.20 -6.07 12.55
C GLN A 141 -18.61 -7.39 11.88
N LEU A 142 -17.73 -8.39 11.83
CA LEU A 142 -18.07 -9.71 11.31
C LEU A 142 -19.21 -10.38 12.10
N LYS A 143 -19.23 -10.20 13.42
CA LYS A 143 -20.35 -10.70 14.25
C LYS A 143 -21.67 -10.02 13.88
N VAL A 144 -21.68 -8.68 13.75
CA VAL A 144 -22.86 -7.90 13.33
C VAL A 144 -23.31 -8.34 11.93
N LEU A 145 -22.38 -8.61 11.01
CA LEU A 145 -22.67 -9.13 9.67
C LEU A 145 -23.46 -10.46 9.77
N GLY A 146 -22.96 -11.41 10.60
CA GLY A 146 -23.62 -12.69 10.86
C GLY A 146 -24.99 -12.56 11.53
N GLU A 147 -25.14 -11.65 12.47
CA GLU A 147 -26.44 -11.35 13.14
C GLU A 147 -27.50 -10.83 12.15
N ASN A 148 -27.07 -10.21 11.05
CA ASN A 148 -27.95 -9.77 9.96
C ASN A 148 -28.16 -10.84 8.87
N GLY A 149 -27.67 -12.06 9.07
CA GLY A 149 -27.90 -13.20 8.18
C GLY A 149 -26.94 -13.29 6.99
N PHE A 150 -25.83 -12.55 7.00
CA PHE A 150 -24.81 -12.54 5.95
C PHE A 150 -23.46 -13.04 6.45
N SER A 151 -22.66 -13.54 5.51
CA SER A 151 -21.24 -13.85 5.73
C SER A 151 -20.38 -12.96 4.84
N LEU A 152 -19.10 -12.81 5.17
CA LEU A 152 -18.18 -12.07 4.31
C LEU A 152 -18.04 -12.74 2.94
N LYS A 153 -18.19 -14.06 2.88
CA LYS A 153 -18.18 -14.85 1.65
C LYS A 153 -19.23 -14.41 0.63
N ASP A 154 -20.42 -14.01 1.10
CA ASP A 154 -21.51 -13.53 0.23
C ASP A 154 -21.12 -12.28 -0.57
N TYR A 155 -20.12 -11.54 -0.09
CA TYR A 155 -19.57 -10.35 -0.75
C TYR A 155 -18.27 -10.62 -1.50
N THR A 156 -17.36 -11.44 -0.94
CA THR A 156 -16.07 -11.74 -1.59
C THR A 156 -16.21 -12.64 -2.82
N GLU A 157 -17.27 -13.41 -2.92
CA GLU A 157 -17.62 -14.26 -4.08
C GLU A 157 -18.75 -13.66 -4.94
N SER A 158 -19.17 -12.43 -4.69
CA SER A 158 -20.25 -11.76 -5.43
C SER A 158 -19.73 -11.16 -6.74
N ASP A 159 -20.38 -11.52 -7.85
CA ASP A 159 -20.11 -10.90 -9.16
C ASP A 159 -20.46 -9.40 -9.16
N GLU A 160 -21.46 -8.97 -8.39
CA GLU A 160 -21.83 -7.56 -8.25
C GLU A 160 -20.67 -6.76 -7.62
N ILE A 161 -20.14 -7.26 -6.50
CA ILE A 161 -19.02 -6.62 -5.82
C ILE A 161 -17.76 -6.65 -6.68
N PHE A 162 -17.49 -7.77 -7.35
CA PHE A 162 -16.36 -7.87 -8.26
C PHE A 162 -16.45 -6.81 -9.38
N ASN A 163 -17.61 -6.66 -10.02
CA ASN A 163 -17.83 -5.69 -11.08
C ASN A 163 -17.74 -4.24 -10.57
N GLU A 164 -18.27 -3.95 -9.38
CA GLU A 164 -18.15 -2.63 -8.73
C GLU A 164 -16.67 -2.26 -8.52
N VAL A 165 -15.87 -3.18 -7.97
CA VAL A 165 -14.43 -2.98 -7.79
C VAL A 165 -13.71 -2.85 -9.14
N GLN A 166 -14.06 -3.67 -10.13
CA GLN A 166 -13.47 -3.62 -11.47
C GLN A 166 -13.70 -2.27 -12.16
N ASP A 167 -14.89 -1.71 -12.04
CA ASP A 167 -15.22 -0.41 -12.61
C ASP A 167 -14.39 0.71 -12.00
N GLU A 168 -14.21 0.69 -10.67
CA GLU A 168 -13.37 1.65 -9.97
C GLU A 168 -11.87 1.46 -10.32
N VAL A 169 -11.39 0.21 -10.39
CA VAL A 169 -10.02 -0.10 -10.84
C VAL A 169 -9.77 0.45 -12.25
N ASN A 170 -10.73 0.28 -13.17
CA ASN A 170 -10.62 0.79 -14.53
C ASN A 170 -10.48 2.32 -14.56
N LYS A 171 -11.27 3.04 -13.73
CA LYS A 171 -11.19 4.50 -13.59
C LYS A 171 -9.84 4.94 -13.00
N LEU A 172 -9.39 4.27 -11.94
CA LEU A 172 -8.14 4.60 -11.26
C LEU A 172 -6.90 4.27 -12.09
N ASN A 173 -6.95 3.21 -12.91
CA ASN A 173 -5.90 2.84 -13.84
C ASN A 173 -5.55 3.96 -14.84
N LEU A 174 -6.49 4.86 -15.16
CA LEU A 174 -6.23 6.00 -16.04
C LEU A 174 -5.19 7.00 -15.46
N LYS A 175 -4.92 6.91 -14.16
CA LYS A 175 -3.90 7.75 -13.49
C LYS A 175 -2.48 7.19 -13.64
N PHE A 176 -2.34 5.96 -14.13
CA PHE A 176 -1.08 5.22 -14.17
C PHE A 176 -0.61 4.94 -15.60
N SER A 177 0.71 4.84 -15.78
CA SER A 177 1.30 4.36 -17.02
C SER A 177 0.97 2.87 -17.24
N ASN A 178 0.97 2.41 -18.49
CA ASN A 178 0.56 1.04 -18.81
C ASN A 178 1.26 -0.06 -17.96
N PRO A 179 2.58 0.01 -17.64
CA PRO A 179 3.23 -0.99 -16.78
C PRO A 179 2.75 -0.99 -15.33
N GLU A 180 2.23 0.15 -14.84
CA GLU A 180 1.76 0.35 -13.46
C GLU A 180 0.29 -0.03 -13.29
N GLN A 181 -0.45 -0.17 -14.40
CA GLN A 181 -1.87 -0.50 -14.36
C GLN A 181 -2.10 -1.93 -13.87
N LEU A 182 -3.09 -2.10 -13.02
CA LEU A 182 -3.60 -3.42 -12.65
C LEU A 182 -4.30 -4.07 -13.83
N LYS A 183 -3.86 -5.26 -14.21
CA LYS A 183 -4.47 -6.04 -15.29
C LYS A 183 -5.46 -7.09 -14.79
N LYS A 184 -5.23 -7.62 -13.59
CA LYS A 184 -6.11 -8.55 -12.90
C LYS A 184 -6.06 -8.29 -11.40
N PHE A 185 -7.09 -8.71 -10.68
CA PHE A 185 -7.09 -8.75 -9.23
C PHE A 185 -7.89 -9.94 -8.71
N SER A 186 -7.72 -10.24 -7.43
CA SER A 186 -8.55 -11.20 -6.70
C SER A 186 -9.02 -10.56 -5.40
N ILE A 187 -10.29 -10.79 -5.03
CA ILE A 187 -10.83 -10.41 -3.73
C ILE A 187 -10.63 -11.60 -2.80
N LEU A 188 -9.95 -11.36 -1.67
CA LEU A 188 -9.65 -12.39 -0.69
C LEU A 188 -10.83 -12.65 0.26
N PRO A 189 -10.97 -13.88 0.78
CA PRO A 189 -12.08 -14.26 1.65
C PRO A 189 -12.04 -13.61 3.04
N ARG A 190 -10.92 -12.99 3.41
CA ARG A 190 -10.70 -12.30 4.70
C ARG A 190 -9.71 -11.16 4.56
N ASP A 191 -9.68 -10.28 5.54
CA ASP A 191 -8.63 -9.25 5.64
C ASP A 191 -7.28 -9.84 6.08
N PHE A 192 -6.19 -9.11 5.88
CA PHE A 192 -4.87 -9.46 6.40
C PHE A 192 -4.85 -9.37 7.92
N THR A 193 -4.14 -10.30 8.57
CA THR A 193 -4.11 -10.38 10.02
C THR A 193 -2.69 -10.37 10.61
N ILE A 194 -2.60 -10.00 11.89
CA ILE A 194 -1.36 -10.13 12.66
C ILE A 194 -1.09 -11.61 12.96
N ASP A 195 -2.15 -12.37 13.25
CA ASP A 195 -2.04 -13.78 13.66
C ASP A 195 -1.49 -14.65 12.52
N ASP A 196 -1.88 -14.39 11.28
CA ASP A 196 -1.32 -15.08 10.10
C ASP A 196 0.05 -14.49 9.67
N GLY A 197 0.57 -13.55 10.44
CA GLY A 197 1.85 -12.91 10.19
C GLY A 197 1.87 -11.93 9.00
N GLU A 198 0.73 -11.60 8.43
CA GLU A 198 0.60 -10.74 7.24
C GLU A 198 0.77 -9.25 7.57
N LEU A 199 0.45 -8.90 8.82
CA LEU A 199 0.65 -7.56 9.37
C LEU A 199 1.63 -7.58 10.54
N THR A 200 2.35 -6.48 10.72
CA THR A 200 3.10 -6.24 11.96
C THR A 200 2.13 -5.80 13.07
N PRO A 201 2.55 -5.81 14.37
CA PRO A 201 1.75 -5.25 15.47
C PRO A 201 1.36 -3.77 15.26
N THR A 202 2.07 -3.06 14.40
CA THR A 202 1.76 -1.67 14.01
C THR A 202 0.97 -1.58 12.70
N LEU A 203 0.32 -2.69 12.29
CA LEU A 203 -0.53 -2.83 11.10
C LEU A 203 0.18 -2.53 9.76
N LYS A 204 1.50 -2.70 9.70
CA LYS A 204 2.24 -2.58 8.44
C LYS A 204 2.25 -3.93 7.71
N ILE A 205 2.02 -3.89 6.41
CA ILE A 205 2.05 -5.06 5.50
C ILE A 205 3.43 -5.76 5.55
N ARG A 206 3.42 -7.08 5.68
CA ARG A 206 4.58 -7.96 5.56
C ARG A 206 4.54 -8.68 4.22
N ARG A 207 5.08 -8.04 3.19
CA ARG A 207 5.00 -8.48 1.79
C ARG A 207 5.37 -9.95 1.58
N LYS A 208 6.49 -10.38 2.16
CA LYS A 208 6.95 -11.77 2.04
C LYS A 208 5.88 -12.75 2.53
N GLN A 209 5.32 -12.51 3.72
CA GLN A 209 4.34 -13.40 4.32
C GLN A 209 3.03 -13.46 3.52
N ILE A 210 2.54 -12.31 3.04
CA ILE A 210 1.34 -12.27 2.19
C ILE A 210 1.59 -13.04 0.90
N THR A 211 2.75 -12.87 0.25
CA THR A 211 3.09 -13.61 -0.96
C THR A 211 3.12 -15.12 -0.72
N GLU A 212 3.69 -15.57 0.41
CA GLU A 212 3.74 -16.99 0.79
C GLU A 212 2.34 -17.55 1.07
N ASN A 213 1.53 -16.84 1.87
CA ASN A 213 0.20 -17.29 2.26
C ASN A 213 -0.78 -17.39 1.06
N TRP A 214 -0.64 -16.49 0.08
CA TRP A 214 -1.57 -16.36 -1.05
C TRP A 214 -0.95 -16.76 -2.39
N THR A 215 0.11 -17.56 -2.39
CA THR A 215 0.84 -17.98 -3.60
C THR A 215 -0.09 -18.56 -4.67
N GLU A 216 -1.00 -19.45 -4.29
CA GLU A 216 -1.91 -20.13 -5.24
C GLU A 216 -2.86 -19.13 -5.92
N VAL A 217 -3.39 -18.17 -5.14
CA VAL A 217 -4.27 -17.10 -5.66
C VAL A 217 -3.48 -16.19 -6.59
N ILE A 218 -2.28 -15.78 -6.18
CA ILE A 218 -1.39 -14.95 -6.98
C ILE A 218 -1.07 -15.63 -8.31
N ASP A 219 -0.64 -16.88 -8.28
CA ASP A 219 -0.24 -17.59 -9.51
C ASP A 219 -1.44 -17.87 -10.45
N SER A 220 -2.65 -18.00 -9.92
CA SER A 220 -3.86 -18.12 -10.73
C SER A 220 -4.11 -16.90 -11.60
N MET A 221 -3.73 -15.70 -11.14
CA MET A 221 -3.89 -14.47 -11.90
C MET A 221 -2.93 -14.34 -13.09
N TYR A 222 -1.88 -15.15 -13.18
CA TYR A 222 -0.87 -15.13 -14.26
C TYR A 222 -0.99 -16.28 -15.26
N LYS A 223 -1.99 -17.13 -15.07
CA LYS A 223 -2.34 -18.23 -16.01
C LYS A 223 -3.30 -17.77 -17.15
#